data_f8565dec60c745ca4924893f8352bc9f
#
_entry.id   f8565dec60c745ca4924893f8352bc9f
#
_cell.length_a   1.000
_cell.length_b   1.000
_cell.length_c   1.000
_cell.angle_alpha   90.00
_cell.angle_beta   90.00
_cell.angle_gamma   90.00
#
_symmetry.space_group_name_H-M   'P 1'
#
loop_
_entity.id
_entity.type
_entity.pdbx_description
1 polymer ?
#
loop_
_entity_poly.entity_id
_entity_poly.type
_entity_poly.pdbx_seq_one_letter_code
_entity_poly.pdbx_strand_id
1 'polypeptide(L)'
;MNHVVIIASAQFGYHIDTYYYCKHLKHRCNVTYIGWNQGLSPVILDGIEVISVSRKGGLIRVLRLLNAIWRQTTNKNSVVFIKYFKFLSWFFRMMRPRNPMVLDIRTGSVETSSVLRFLYDTVLKIEALFFKHITVISGGLSEKLGLRNTRLLPLGAETISPADKVFDTCRMLYVGTLYNRRIETLIHGLADYHAQADTHDKKIFLTIVGDGSPGQLDGLIAIAAEQGLNDIAVFTGRVPHDQLKPIFDTHNVGISYIPLTPFFDHQPPTKTFEYLMSGMPVIATRTSANQLVITSENGVLIGDTAAEVCRGIKTMLQKPDRFSSEQIRQSCRDYEWPKIVDNLYTYLCNLK
;
A
#
# COMPACT_ATOMS: atom_id res chain seq x y z
N MET A 1 -1.27 16.86 -23.37
CA MET A 1 -2.31 16.74 -22.30
C MET A 1 -2.09 17.87 -21.29
N ASN A 2 -3.12 18.70 -21.02
CA ASN A 2 -2.97 19.88 -20.15
C ASN A 2 -3.76 19.73 -18.82
N HIS A 3 -4.63 18.75 -18.72
CA HIS A 3 -5.49 18.57 -17.55
C HIS A 3 -5.79 17.08 -17.29
N VAL A 4 -5.65 16.65 -16.05
CA VAL A 4 -6.02 15.32 -15.56
C VAL A 4 -7.07 15.45 -14.46
N VAL A 5 -8.17 14.75 -14.62
CA VAL A 5 -9.24 14.66 -13.61
C VAL A 5 -9.13 13.28 -12.94
N ILE A 6 -8.76 13.24 -11.68
CA ILE A 6 -8.66 12.02 -10.87
C ILE A 6 -9.96 11.85 -10.08
N ILE A 7 -10.64 10.72 -10.28
CA ILE A 7 -11.89 10.38 -9.58
C ILE A 7 -11.63 9.19 -8.66
N ALA A 8 -11.95 9.34 -7.37
CA ALA A 8 -11.81 8.27 -6.40
C ALA A 8 -12.91 8.29 -5.33
N SER A 9 -13.18 7.15 -4.71
CA SER A 9 -14.16 7.03 -3.62
C SER A 9 -13.63 7.49 -2.26
N ALA A 10 -12.34 7.73 -2.12
CA ALA A 10 -11.72 8.21 -0.89
C ALA A 10 -11.81 9.73 -0.77
N GLN A 11 -11.69 10.24 0.47
CA GLN A 11 -11.39 11.66 0.68
C GLN A 11 -9.94 11.93 0.25
N PHE A 12 -9.67 13.11 -0.32
CA PHE A 12 -8.32 13.49 -0.73
C PHE A 12 -7.32 13.37 0.44
N GLY A 13 -6.15 12.80 0.17
CA GLY A 13 -5.10 12.56 1.15
C GLY A 13 -5.19 11.21 1.90
N TYR A 14 -6.35 10.53 1.84
CA TYR A 14 -6.58 9.27 2.57
C TYR A 14 -6.42 8.00 1.71
N HIS A 15 -5.97 8.17 0.49
CA HIS A 15 -5.52 7.06 -0.36
C HIS A 15 -4.15 7.41 -0.94
N ILE A 16 -3.16 6.63 -0.54
CA ILE A 16 -1.75 6.92 -0.79
C ILE A 16 -1.43 7.12 -2.28
N ASP A 17 -1.86 6.20 -3.15
CA ASP A 17 -1.56 6.28 -4.58
C ASP A 17 -2.12 7.55 -5.20
N THR A 18 -3.41 7.85 -4.99
CA THR A 18 -4.05 9.03 -5.60
C THR A 18 -3.49 10.34 -5.07
N TYR A 19 -3.05 10.37 -3.82
CA TYR A 19 -2.35 11.52 -3.24
C TYR A 19 -1.02 11.76 -3.97
N TYR A 20 -0.19 10.72 -4.12
CA TYR A 20 1.11 10.85 -4.79
C TYR A 20 0.96 11.09 -6.29
N TYR A 21 -0.07 10.54 -6.94
CA TYR A 21 -0.36 10.93 -8.32
C TYR A 21 -0.62 12.43 -8.43
N CYS A 22 -1.47 13.00 -7.57
CA CYS A 22 -1.70 14.44 -7.54
C CYS A 22 -0.42 15.24 -7.23
N LYS A 23 0.34 14.80 -6.21
CA LYS A 23 1.58 15.45 -5.72
C LYS A 23 2.62 15.63 -6.83
N HIS A 24 2.76 14.65 -7.70
CA HIS A 24 3.77 14.69 -8.76
C HIS A 24 3.21 15.16 -10.10
N LEU A 25 1.96 14.82 -10.47
CA LEU A 25 1.34 15.28 -11.72
C LEU A 25 1.16 16.81 -11.77
N LYS A 26 0.96 17.49 -10.63
CA LYS A 26 0.80 18.95 -10.57
C LYS A 26 1.98 19.73 -11.15
N HIS A 27 3.16 19.12 -11.22
CA HIS A 27 4.35 19.70 -11.83
C HIS A 27 4.39 19.53 -13.35
N ARG A 28 3.46 18.77 -13.93
CA ARG A 28 3.40 18.43 -15.36
C ARG A 28 2.13 18.97 -16.05
N CYS A 29 1.02 19.05 -15.32
CA CYS A 29 -0.29 19.47 -15.87
C CYS A 29 -1.22 19.96 -14.75
N ASN A 30 -2.34 20.57 -15.13
CA ASN A 30 -3.41 20.87 -14.18
C ASN A 30 -4.02 19.57 -13.65
N VAL A 31 -4.27 19.51 -12.36
CA VAL A 31 -4.86 18.34 -11.70
C VAL A 31 -6.09 18.73 -10.91
N THR A 32 -7.20 18.06 -11.16
CA THR A 32 -8.41 18.14 -10.35
C THR A 32 -8.67 16.77 -9.71
N TYR A 33 -8.82 16.73 -8.40
CA TYR A 33 -9.24 15.53 -7.68
C TYR A 33 -10.71 15.64 -7.28
N ILE A 34 -11.50 14.61 -7.58
CA ILE A 34 -12.92 14.54 -7.21
C ILE A 34 -13.15 13.30 -6.35
N GLY A 35 -13.63 13.49 -5.12
CA GLY A 35 -13.88 12.39 -4.19
C GLY A 35 -14.94 12.70 -3.15
N TRP A 36 -15.27 11.69 -2.32
CA TRP A 36 -16.20 11.88 -1.23
C TRP A 36 -15.56 12.65 -0.07
N ASN A 37 -16.33 13.55 0.53
CA ASN A 37 -16.04 14.04 1.87
C ASN A 37 -16.50 12.98 2.89
N GLN A 38 -15.55 12.39 3.60
CA GLN A 38 -15.79 11.36 4.61
C GLN A 38 -15.83 11.93 6.04
N GLY A 39 -15.70 13.25 6.19
CA GLY A 39 -15.65 13.92 7.49
C GLY A 39 -14.30 13.81 8.20
N LEU A 40 -13.26 13.41 7.47
CA LEU A 40 -11.89 13.33 7.98
C LEU A 40 -11.20 14.70 7.89
N SER A 41 -10.12 14.90 8.65
CA SER A 41 -9.34 16.14 8.58
C SER A 41 -8.90 16.45 7.15
N PRO A 42 -9.07 17.68 6.65
CA PRO A 42 -8.70 18.01 5.28
C PRO A 42 -7.17 17.97 5.11
N VAL A 43 -6.73 17.30 4.05
CA VAL A 43 -5.34 17.34 3.59
C VAL A 43 -5.25 18.40 2.49
N ILE A 44 -4.33 19.33 2.63
CA ILE A 44 -4.10 20.43 1.68
C ILE A 44 -2.87 20.09 0.84
N LEU A 45 -2.98 20.28 -0.45
CA LEU A 45 -1.87 20.18 -1.40
C LEU A 45 -1.98 21.31 -2.41
N ASP A 46 -1.10 22.29 -2.29
CA ASP A 46 -1.10 23.45 -3.19
C ASP A 46 -0.88 23.06 -4.65
N GLY A 47 -1.49 23.79 -5.57
CA GLY A 47 -1.35 23.57 -7.01
C GLY A 47 -2.24 22.49 -7.61
N ILE A 48 -3.25 22.00 -6.86
CA ILE A 48 -4.31 21.13 -7.36
C ILE A 48 -5.68 21.66 -6.96
N GLU A 49 -6.70 21.35 -7.75
CA GLU A 49 -8.09 21.58 -7.38
C GLU A 49 -8.67 20.33 -6.71
N VAL A 50 -9.23 20.47 -5.49
CA VAL A 50 -9.88 19.38 -4.77
C VAL A 50 -11.36 19.62 -4.63
N ILE A 51 -12.19 18.79 -5.25
CA ILE A 51 -13.64 18.83 -5.17
C ILE A 51 -14.13 17.72 -4.26
N SER A 52 -14.48 18.09 -3.03
CA SER A 52 -14.99 17.18 -2.01
C SER A 52 -16.52 17.16 -2.03
N VAL A 53 -17.11 16.02 -2.40
CA VAL A 53 -18.56 15.85 -2.49
C VAL A 53 -19.12 15.23 -1.21
N SER A 54 -20.10 15.86 -0.60
CA SER A 54 -20.74 15.35 0.62
C SER A 54 -21.39 13.98 0.41
N ARG A 55 -21.13 13.04 1.32
CA ARG A 55 -21.75 11.69 1.35
C ARG A 55 -23.20 11.70 1.85
N LYS A 56 -23.70 12.81 2.41
CA LYS A 56 -25.07 12.92 2.92
C LYS A 56 -26.07 13.10 1.77
N GLY A 57 -27.28 12.53 1.91
CA GLY A 57 -28.41 12.81 1.01
C GLY A 57 -28.78 11.70 0.01
N GLY A 58 -28.51 10.42 0.30
CA GLY A 58 -29.00 9.30 -0.53
C GLY A 58 -28.61 9.44 -2.01
N LEU A 59 -29.57 9.40 -2.94
CA LEU A 59 -29.35 9.56 -4.39
C LEU A 59 -28.83 10.94 -4.77
N ILE A 60 -29.17 11.99 -4.02
CA ILE A 60 -28.74 13.37 -4.30
C ILE A 60 -27.20 13.47 -4.24
N ARG A 61 -26.53 12.71 -3.37
CA ARG A 61 -25.06 12.68 -3.31
C ARG A 61 -24.46 12.19 -4.63
N VAL A 62 -25.06 11.16 -5.24
CA VAL A 62 -24.61 10.64 -6.55
C VAL A 62 -24.78 11.70 -7.63
N LEU A 63 -25.92 12.37 -7.67
CA LEU A 63 -26.16 13.46 -8.63
C LEU A 63 -25.15 14.60 -8.46
N ARG A 64 -24.82 14.98 -7.22
CA ARG A 64 -23.77 15.99 -6.95
C ARG A 64 -22.40 15.54 -7.47
N LEU A 65 -22.03 14.28 -7.25
CA LEU A 65 -20.77 13.73 -7.76
C LEU A 65 -20.75 13.75 -9.29
N LEU A 66 -21.82 13.28 -9.92
CA LEU A 66 -21.95 13.29 -11.38
C LEU A 66 -21.90 14.71 -11.97
N ASN A 67 -22.53 15.69 -11.33
CA ASN A 67 -22.45 17.07 -11.74
C ASN A 67 -21.03 17.65 -11.60
N ALA A 68 -20.33 17.34 -10.51
CA ALA A 68 -18.93 17.75 -10.33
C ALA A 68 -18.04 17.17 -11.44
N ILE A 69 -18.17 15.87 -11.72
CA ILE A 69 -17.43 15.20 -12.80
C ILE A 69 -17.80 15.82 -14.16
N TRP A 70 -19.09 16.04 -14.40
CA TRP A 70 -19.57 16.65 -15.66
C TRP A 70 -18.93 18.00 -15.91
N ARG A 71 -18.90 18.89 -14.92
CA ARG A 71 -18.32 20.24 -15.05
C ARG A 71 -16.83 20.18 -15.37
N GLN A 72 -16.08 19.32 -14.71
CA GLN A 72 -14.62 19.23 -14.88
C GLN A 72 -14.19 18.47 -16.13
N THR A 73 -15.09 17.71 -16.74
CA THR A 73 -14.80 16.93 -17.96
C THR A 73 -15.46 17.49 -19.22
N THR A 74 -15.95 18.73 -19.20
CA THR A 74 -16.49 19.44 -20.40
C THR A 74 -15.42 19.66 -21.45
N ASN A 75 -14.19 19.92 -21.04
CA ASN A 75 -13.06 20.03 -21.93
C ASN A 75 -12.67 18.65 -22.48
N LYS A 76 -12.80 18.45 -23.79
CA LYS A 76 -12.47 17.18 -24.48
C LYS A 76 -10.99 16.80 -24.39
N ASN A 77 -10.11 17.74 -24.07
CA ASN A 77 -8.68 17.52 -23.93
C ASN A 77 -8.27 17.06 -22.50
N SER A 78 -9.24 16.98 -21.58
CA SER A 78 -9.00 16.43 -20.25
C SER A 78 -8.95 14.89 -20.29
N VAL A 79 -7.94 14.31 -19.67
CA VAL A 79 -7.86 12.87 -19.43
C VAL A 79 -8.51 12.56 -18.09
N VAL A 80 -9.38 11.56 -18.05
CA VAL A 80 -10.08 11.14 -16.83
C VAL A 80 -9.43 9.87 -16.31
N PHE A 81 -8.90 9.92 -15.10
CA PHE A 81 -8.29 8.81 -14.41
C PHE A 81 -9.19 8.37 -13.24
N ILE A 82 -9.81 7.20 -13.37
CA ILE A 82 -10.79 6.69 -12.42
C ILE A 82 -10.15 5.59 -11.60
N LYS A 83 -9.87 5.83 -10.32
CA LYS A 83 -9.64 4.73 -9.39
C LYS A 83 -10.95 3.96 -9.25
N TYR A 84 -10.93 2.66 -9.54
CA TYR A 84 -12.14 1.83 -9.57
C TYR A 84 -13.16 2.20 -8.50
N PHE A 85 -14.32 2.56 -8.96
CA PHE A 85 -15.44 3.05 -8.15
C PHE A 85 -16.62 2.10 -8.33
N LYS A 86 -16.74 1.15 -7.41
CA LYS A 86 -17.68 0.04 -7.46
C LYS A 86 -19.11 0.51 -7.80
N PHE A 87 -19.70 -0.09 -8.80
CA PHE A 87 -21.03 0.21 -9.38
C PHE A 87 -21.17 1.56 -10.11
N LEU A 88 -20.14 2.39 -10.14
CA LEU A 88 -20.24 3.71 -10.76
C LEU A 88 -19.21 3.95 -11.87
N SER A 89 -18.13 3.16 -11.96
CA SER A 89 -17.07 3.40 -12.95
C SER A 89 -17.60 3.36 -14.38
N TRP A 90 -18.42 2.36 -14.73
CA TRP A 90 -19.03 2.23 -16.05
C TRP A 90 -19.92 3.42 -16.40
N PHE A 91 -20.65 3.98 -15.42
CA PHE A 91 -21.54 5.11 -15.62
C PHE A 91 -20.76 6.38 -15.96
N PHE A 92 -19.62 6.63 -15.31
CA PHE A 92 -18.73 7.74 -15.65
C PHE A 92 -18.26 7.63 -17.12
N ARG A 93 -17.96 6.44 -17.56
CA ARG A 93 -17.57 6.18 -18.96
C ARG A 93 -18.70 6.50 -19.92
N MET A 94 -19.92 6.11 -19.59
CA MET A 94 -21.11 6.40 -20.41
C MET A 94 -21.42 7.89 -20.51
N MET A 95 -21.23 8.64 -19.43
CA MET A 95 -21.44 10.09 -19.42
C MET A 95 -20.51 10.86 -20.36
N ARG A 96 -19.26 10.39 -20.51
CA ARG A 96 -18.21 11.09 -21.27
C ARG A 96 -17.48 10.17 -22.25
N PRO A 97 -18.18 9.66 -23.29
CA PRO A 97 -17.57 8.68 -24.20
C PRO A 97 -16.40 9.23 -25.03
N ARG A 98 -16.31 10.55 -25.20
CA ARG A 98 -15.27 11.22 -26.00
C ARG A 98 -14.00 11.56 -25.23
N ASN A 99 -14.03 11.61 -23.89
CA ASN A 99 -12.81 11.84 -23.12
C ASN A 99 -11.97 10.56 -23.06
N PRO A 100 -10.65 10.63 -23.21
CA PRO A 100 -9.78 9.52 -22.85
C PRO A 100 -9.95 9.18 -21.37
N MET A 101 -10.26 7.92 -21.08
CA MET A 101 -10.49 7.46 -19.70
C MET A 101 -9.65 6.24 -19.38
N VAL A 102 -9.04 6.25 -18.21
CA VAL A 102 -8.32 5.12 -17.64
C VAL A 102 -9.06 4.63 -16.41
N LEU A 103 -9.29 3.33 -16.32
CA LEU A 103 -9.75 2.67 -15.10
C LEU A 103 -8.54 2.11 -14.36
N ASP A 104 -8.29 2.58 -13.14
CA ASP A 104 -7.20 2.11 -12.29
C ASP A 104 -7.71 1.12 -11.24
N ILE A 105 -7.20 -0.11 -11.29
CA ILE A 105 -7.61 -1.22 -10.42
C ILE A 105 -6.47 -1.53 -9.47
N ARG A 106 -6.64 -1.15 -8.19
CA ARG A 106 -5.61 -1.30 -7.15
C ARG A 106 -5.80 -2.58 -6.32
N THR A 107 -7.01 -3.14 -6.31
CA THR A 107 -7.34 -4.35 -5.54
C THR A 107 -8.55 -5.03 -6.16
N GLY A 108 -8.65 -6.34 -5.99
CA GLY A 108 -9.91 -7.08 -6.10
C GLY A 108 -10.76 -6.89 -4.84
N SER A 109 -11.82 -7.68 -4.72
CA SER A 109 -12.65 -7.67 -3.52
C SER A 109 -11.90 -8.24 -2.31
N VAL A 110 -11.94 -7.53 -1.18
CA VAL A 110 -11.34 -7.92 0.11
C VAL A 110 -12.38 -8.53 1.08
N GLU A 111 -13.56 -8.89 0.58
CA GLU A 111 -14.61 -9.51 1.39
C GLU A 111 -14.16 -10.86 1.94
N THR A 112 -14.51 -11.14 3.18
CA THR A 112 -14.21 -12.42 3.83
C THR A 112 -15.04 -13.56 3.24
N SER A 113 -16.32 -13.29 2.92
CA SER A 113 -17.20 -14.23 2.24
C SER A 113 -16.73 -14.49 0.80
N SER A 114 -16.48 -15.76 0.47
CA SER A 114 -16.07 -16.17 -0.89
C SER A 114 -17.13 -15.84 -1.96
N VAL A 115 -18.40 -15.95 -1.63
CA VAL A 115 -19.53 -15.64 -2.52
C VAL A 115 -19.58 -14.14 -2.83
N LEU A 116 -19.54 -13.30 -1.80
CA LEU A 116 -19.53 -11.85 -1.98
C LEU A 116 -18.29 -11.38 -2.73
N ARG A 117 -17.14 -11.97 -2.44
CA ARG A 117 -15.89 -11.70 -3.15
C ARG A 117 -16.03 -12.02 -4.64
N PHE A 118 -16.54 -13.22 -4.97
CA PHE A 118 -16.77 -13.61 -6.36
C PHE A 118 -17.75 -12.66 -7.08
N LEU A 119 -18.86 -12.29 -6.43
CA LEU A 119 -19.83 -11.36 -7.00
C LEU A 119 -19.21 -9.99 -7.29
N TYR A 120 -18.45 -9.44 -6.35
CA TYR A 120 -17.84 -8.12 -6.52
C TYR A 120 -16.69 -8.11 -7.53
N ASP A 121 -15.89 -9.17 -7.57
CA ASP A 121 -14.88 -9.34 -8.61
C ASP A 121 -15.53 -9.51 -10.00
N THR A 122 -16.70 -10.15 -10.07
CA THR A 122 -17.48 -10.24 -11.31
C THR A 122 -18.01 -8.88 -11.75
N VAL A 123 -18.56 -8.08 -10.84
CA VAL A 123 -19.01 -6.71 -11.14
C VAL A 123 -17.82 -5.88 -11.64
N LEU A 124 -16.66 -5.95 -10.98
CA LEU A 124 -15.46 -5.26 -11.43
C LEU A 124 -15.07 -5.65 -12.85
N LYS A 125 -15.09 -6.95 -13.17
CA LYS A 125 -14.79 -7.45 -14.52
C LYS A 125 -15.76 -6.89 -15.57
N ILE A 126 -17.07 -6.89 -15.27
CA ILE A 126 -18.09 -6.33 -16.16
C ILE A 126 -17.88 -4.84 -16.36
N GLU A 127 -17.65 -4.07 -15.29
CA GLU A 127 -17.39 -2.64 -15.39
C GLU A 127 -16.11 -2.35 -16.20
N ALA A 128 -15.08 -3.18 -16.06
CA ALA A 128 -13.82 -3.05 -16.79
C ALA A 128 -14.01 -3.19 -18.33
N LEU A 129 -14.99 -3.94 -18.79
CA LEU A 129 -15.27 -4.10 -20.23
C LEU A 129 -15.65 -2.79 -20.92
N PHE A 130 -16.12 -1.79 -20.18
CA PHE A 130 -16.46 -0.47 -20.74
C PHE A 130 -15.23 0.41 -21.00
N PHE A 131 -14.02 -0.03 -20.55
CA PHE A 131 -12.81 0.78 -20.62
C PHE A 131 -11.80 0.17 -21.61
N LYS A 132 -11.32 1.03 -22.52
CA LYS A 132 -10.22 0.68 -23.46
C LYS A 132 -8.87 0.66 -22.73
N HIS A 133 -8.69 1.51 -21.71
CA HIS A 133 -7.46 1.69 -21.00
C HIS A 133 -7.64 1.32 -19.52
N ILE A 134 -6.93 0.31 -19.09
CA ILE A 134 -6.99 -0.21 -17.72
C ILE A 134 -5.58 -0.25 -17.15
N THR A 135 -5.39 0.31 -15.97
CA THR A 135 -4.17 0.12 -15.19
C THR A 135 -4.42 -0.80 -14.00
N VAL A 136 -3.42 -1.60 -13.65
CA VAL A 136 -3.47 -2.55 -12.52
C VAL A 136 -2.23 -2.43 -11.67
N ILE A 137 -2.37 -2.67 -10.36
CA ILE A 137 -1.25 -2.58 -9.40
C ILE A 137 -0.22 -3.69 -9.61
N SER A 138 -0.64 -4.87 -10.05
CA SER A 138 0.24 -6.03 -10.28
C SER A 138 -0.28 -6.91 -11.41
N GLY A 139 0.63 -7.62 -12.09
CA GLY A 139 0.28 -8.62 -13.11
C GLY A 139 -0.58 -9.74 -12.53
N GLY A 140 -0.23 -10.25 -11.34
CA GLY A 140 -0.99 -11.31 -10.67
C GLY A 140 -2.43 -10.90 -10.34
N LEU A 141 -2.69 -9.62 -10.03
CA LEU A 141 -4.08 -9.14 -9.88
C LEU A 141 -4.82 -9.16 -11.23
N SER A 142 -4.16 -8.77 -12.32
CA SER A 142 -4.74 -8.83 -13.67
C SER A 142 -5.12 -10.24 -14.07
N GLU A 143 -4.22 -11.20 -13.86
CA GLU A 143 -4.44 -12.63 -14.14
C GLU A 143 -5.58 -13.20 -13.30
N LYS A 144 -5.55 -12.97 -11.98
CA LYS A 144 -6.61 -13.41 -11.05
C LYS A 144 -7.99 -12.88 -11.44
N LEU A 145 -8.07 -11.64 -11.88
CA LEU A 145 -9.32 -11.03 -12.34
C LEU A 145 -9.64 -11.37 -13.80
N GLY A 146 -8.77 -12.03 -14.55
CA GLY A 146 -8.96 -12.34 -15.97
C GLY A 146 -9.11 -11.09 -16.84
N LEU A 147 -8.43 -9.99 -16.45
CA LEU A 147 -8.47 -8.74 -17.22
C LEU A 147 -7.56 -8.83 -18.44
N ARG A 148 -7.99 -8.19 -19.53
CA ARG A 148 -7.21 -8.15 -20.78
C ARG A 148 -6.74 -6.73 -21.06
N ASN A 149 -5.62 -6.61 -21.79
CA ASN A 149 -5.08 -5.32 -22.24
C ASN A 149 -4.81 -4.34 -21.07
N THR A 150 -4.35 -4.87 -19.95
CA THR A 150 -3.99 -4.06 -18.77
C THR A 150 -2.57 -3.53 -18.89
N ARG A 151 -2.34 -2.34 -18.35
CA ARG A 151 -1.00 -1.77 -18.14
C ARG A 151 -0.65 -1.82 -16.67
N LEU A 152 0.56 -2.26 -16.37
CA LEU A 152 1.07 -2.23 -15.01
C LEU A 152 1.30 -0.77 -14.57
N LEU A 153 0.69 -0.40 -13.45
CA LEU A 153 0.94 0.82 -12.70
C LEU A 153 1.24 0.39 -11.26
N PRO A 154 2.50 0.11 -10.94
CA PRO A 154 2.85 -0.48 -9.64
C PRO A 154 2.62 0.50 -8.49
N LEU A 155 2.72 -0.02 -7.28
CA LEU A 155 2.76 0.79 -6.07
C LEU A 155 4.07 1.56 -6.03
N GLY A 156 4.01 2.84 -5.67
CA GLY A 156 5.20 3.64 -5.37
C GLY A 156 5.44 3.71 -3.86
N ALA A 157 6.64 4.14 -3.48
CA ALA A 157 6.98 4.46 -2.11
C ALA A 157 7.92 5.67 -2.02
N GLU A 158 8.06 6.22 -0.82
CA GLU A 158 9.04 7.26 -0.48
C GLU A 158 10.13 6.69 0.43
N THR A 159 11.30 7.28 0.38
CA THR A 159 12.35 7.05 1.37
C THR A 159 11.96 7.77 2.67
N ILE A 160 11.60 7.02 3.71
CA ILE A 160 11.28 7.59 5.03
C ILE A 160 12.56 7.96 5.77
N SER A 161 13.59 7.10 5.69
CA SER A 161 14.90 7.35 6.29
C SER A 161 16.02 7.16 5.25
N PRO A 162 16.85 8.18 4.99
CA PRO A 162 18.02 8.02 4.12
C PRO A 162 19.23 7.43 4.85
N ALA A 163 19.20 7.27 6.18
CA ALA A 163 20.32 6.79 6.98
C ALA A 163 20.68 5.33 6.64
N ASP A 164 21.97 5.05 6.60
CA ASP A 164 22.46 3.67 6.48
C ASP A 164 22.19 2.88 7.75
N LYS A 165 21.94 1.57 7.60
CA LYS A 165 21.56 0.71 8.70
C LYS A 165 22.77 -0.03 9.26
N VAL A 166 22.94 0.04 10.58
CA VAL A 166 23.99 -0.66 11.33
C VAL A 166 23.37 -1.82 12.07
N PHE A 167 24.05 -2.98 12.06
CA PHE A 167 23.56 -4.25 12.61
C PHE A 167 24.33 -4.68 13.89
N ASP A 168 24.62 -3.74 14.78
CA ASP A 168 25.14 -4.03 16.14
C ASP A 168 24.09 -4.78 16.99
N THR A 169 22.86 -4.38 16.84
CA THR A 169 21.65 -4.91 17.48
C THR A 169 20.57 -5.06 16.41
N CYS A 170 19.76 -6.10 16.48
CA CYS A 170 18.65 -6.27 15.55
C CYS A 170 17.40 -5.54 16.05
N ARG A 171 17.06 -4.43 15.42
CA ARG A 171 15.87 -3.63 15.73
C ARG A 171 14.86 -3.76 14.60
N MET A 172 13.89 -4.66 14.81
CA MET A 172 12.83 -4.96 13.85
C MET A 172 11.68 -3.97 13.98
N LEU A 173 11.12 -3.55 12.86
CA LEU A 173 10.03 -2.59 12.77
C LEU A 173 8.85 -3.13 11.97
N TYR A 174 7.67 -3.20 12.59
CA TYR A 174 6.41 -3.39 11.89
C TYR A 174 5.63 -2.07 11.88
N VAL A 175 5.23 -1.57 10.69
CA VAL A 175 4.36 -0.39 10.54
C VAL A 175 3.11 -0.79 9.76
N GLY A 176 1.93 -0.44 10.26
CA GLY A 176 0.68 -0.61 9.53
C GLY A 176 -0.51 -1.02 10.38
N THR A 177 -1.66 -1.21 9.74
CA THR A 177 -2.86 -1.70 10.44
C THR A 177 -2.62 -3.06 11.07
N LEU A 178 -3.17 -3.27 12.26
CA LEU A 178 -3.16 -4.55 12.96
C LEU A 178 -4.38 -5.39 12.58
N TYR A 179 -5.45 -4.74 12.07
CA TYR A 179 -6.70 -5.40 11.69
C TYR A 179 -6.49 -6.44 10.58
N ASN A 180 -6.95 -7.67 10.82
CA ASN A 180 -6.82 -8.81 9.91
C ASN A 180 -5.36 -9.12 9.50
N ARG A 181 -4.37 -8.88 10.39
CA ARG A 181 -2.95 -9.14 10.11
C ARG A 181 -2.35 -10.29 10.90
N ARG A 182 -3.09 -10.88 11.85
CA ARG A 182 -2.62 -12.02 12.68
C ARG A 182 -1.27 -11.71 13.34
N ILE A 183 -1.15 -10.51 13.92
CA ILE A 183 0.10 -10.03 14.55
C ILE A 183 0.50 -10.90 15.74
N GLU A 184 -0.45 -11.56 16.38
CA GLU A 184 -0.21 -12.58 17.40
C GLU A 184 0.78 -13.67 16.93
N THR A 185 0.70 -14.08 15.66
CA THR A 185 1.63 -15.05 15.08
C THR A 185 3.07 -14.51 15.00
N LEU A 186 3.22 -13.21 14.70
CA LEU A 186 4.53 -12.54 14.72
C LEU A 186 5.12 -12.53 16.14
N ILE A 187 4.28 -12.23 17.16
CA ILE A 187 4.68 -12.22 18.57
C ILE A 187 5.10 -13.62 19.02
N HIS A 188 4.33 -14.66 18.72
CA HIS A 188 4.67 -16.05 19.04
C HIS A 188 5.98 -16.48 18.37
N GLY A 189 6.21 -16.13 17.11
CA GLY A 189 7.45 -16.45 16.42
C GLY A 189 8.67 -15.72 17.01
N LEU A 190 8.48 -14.49 17.52
CA LEU A 190 9.52 -13.79 18.28
C LEU A 190 9.79 -14.48 19.62
N ALA A 191 8.76 -14.94 20.34
CA ALA A 191 8.88 -15.71 21.57
C ALA A 191 9.63 -17.03 21.34
N ASP A 192 9.28 -17.78 20.28
CA ASP A 192 9.97 -19.00 19.88
C ASP A 192 11.46 -18.76 19.62
N TYR A 193 11.81 -17.64 19.00
CA TYR A 193 13.20 -17.25 18.80
C TYR A 193 13.87 -16.93 20.14
N HIS A 194 13.25 -16.11 20.98
CA HIS A 194 13.80 -15.69 22.26
C HIS A 194 14.06 -16.86 23.20
N ALA A 195 13.16 -17.84 23.26
CA ALA A 195 13.32 -19.05 24.06
C ALA A 195 14.45 -19.98 23.59
N GLN A 196 14.88 -19.87 22.32
CA GLN A 196 15.95 -20.70 21.72
C GLN A 196 17.29 -19.96 21.57
N ALA A 197 17.32 -18.65 21.86
CA ALA A 197 18.52 -17.83 21.71
C ALA A 197 19.49 -18.09 22.83
N ASP A 198 20.78 -18.27 22.50
CA ASP A 198 21.86 -18.34 23.47
C ASP A 198 22.17 -16.94 24.01
N THR A 199 22.77 -16.88 25.20
CA THR A 199 23.21 -15.63 25.86
C THR A 199 24.22 -14.82 25.03
N HIS A 200 24.86 -15.45 24.04
CA HIS A 200 25.80 -14.83 23.10
C HIS A 200 25.13 -14.31 21.81
N ASP A 201 23.84 -14.59 21.60
CA ASP A 201 23.12 -14.11 20.42
C ASP A 201 22.94 -12.59 20.46
N LYS A 202 22.86 -11.99 19.27
CA LYS A 202 22.59 -10.54 19.15
C LYS A 202 21.26 -10.20 19.82
N LYS A 203 21.25 -9.12 20.61
CA LYS A 203 20.01 -8.58 21.17
C LYS A 203 19.06 -8.21 20.05
N ILE A 204 17.81 -8.61 20.22
CA ILE A 204 16.73 -8.31 19.29
C ILE A 204 15.65 -7.47 19.96
N PHE A 205 15.03 -6.58 19.19
CA PHE A 205 13.89 -5.79 19.60
C PHE A 205 12.88 -5.76 18.46
N LEU A 206 11.60 -5.67 18.80
CA LEU A 206 10.51 -5.48 17.84
C LEU A 206 9.68 -4.28 18.24
N THR A 207 9.57 -3.30 17.37
CA THR A 207 8.62 -2.19 17.53
C THR A 207 7.44 -2.40 16.59
N ILE A 208 6.22 -2.34 17.13
CA ILE A 208 4.96 -2.44 16.40
C ILE A 208 4.27 -1.10 16.44
N VAL A 209 4.19 -0.47 15.26
CA VAL A 209 3.54 0.83 15.03
C VAL A 209 2.25 0.62 14.25
N GLY A 210 1.13 0.95 14.86
CA GLY A 210 -0.17 0.83 14.21
C GLY A 210 -1.32 0.66 15.17
N ASP A 211 -2.52 0.65 14.61
CA ASP A 211 -3.77 0.42 15.33
C ASP A 211 -4.61 -0.65 14.63
N GLY A 212 -5.65 -1.10 15.31
CA GLY A 212 -6.57 -2.12 14.84
C GLY A 212 -7.99 -1.91 15.36
N SER A 213 -8.73 -3.00 15.54
CA SER A 213 -10.04 -2.94 16.19
C SER A 213 -9.90 -2.48 17.66
N PRO A 214 -10.96 -1.90 18.24
CA PRO A 214 -10.96 -1.56 19.67
C PRO A 214 -10.51 -2.75 20.54
N GLY A 215 -9.54 -2.52 21.45
CA GLY A 215 -8.95 -3.54 22.32
C GLY A 215 -7.94 -4.49 21.67
N GLN A 216 -7.74 -4.44 20.35
CA GLN A 216 -6.79 -5.33 19.67
C GLN A 216 -5.35 -5.05 20.07
N LEU A 217 -4.97 -3.77 20.20
CA LEU A 217 -3.61 -3.40 20.64
C LEU A 217 -3.34 -3.91 22.05
N ASP A 218 -4.28 -3.71 22.98
CA ASP A 218 -4.16 -4.17 24.36
C ASP A 218 -4.05 -5.70 24.45
N GLY A 219 -4.80 -6.42 23.61
CA GLY A 219 -4.71 -7.88 23.49
C GLY A 219 -3.34 -8.34 23.02
N LEU A 220 -2.72 -7.65 22.05
CA LEU A 220 -1.37 -7.97 21.58
C LEU A 220 -0.29 -7.67 22.63
N ILE A 221 -0.45 -6.59 23.41
CA ILE A 221 0.43 -6.27 24.54
C ILE A 221 0.33 -7.38 25.61
N ALA A 222 -0.89 -7.84 25.94
CA ALA A 222 -1.10 -8.91 26.89
C ALA A 222 -0.42 -10.23 26.42
N ILE A 223 -0.59 -10.61 25.16
CA ILE A 223 0.08 -11.78 24.57
C ILE A 223 1.60 -11.65 24.68
N ALA A 224 2.16 -10.49 24.38
CA ALA A 224 3.61 -10.27 24.48
C ALA A 224 4.10 -10.41 25.94
N ALA A 225 3.33 -9.89 26.90
CA ALA A 225 3.65 -10.01 28.33
C ALA A 225 3.59 -11.48 28.81
N GLU A 226 2.57 -12.24 28.40
CA GLU A 226 2.44 -13.67 28.70
C GLU A 226 3.60 -14.50 28.14
N GLN A 227 4.18 -14.06 27.02
CA GLN A 227 5.35 -14.69 26.39
C GLN A 227 6.71 -14.16 26.94
N GLY A 228 6.70 -13.31 27.96
CA GLY A 228 7.93 -12.76 28.55
C GLY A 228 8.68 -11.75 27.67
N LEU A 229 7.99 -11.09 26.75
CA LEU A 229 8.60 -10.18 25.77
C LEU A 229 8.50 -8.69 26.16
N ASN A 230 8.21 -8.35 27.42
CA ASN A 230 7.99 -6.95 27.88
C ASN A 230 9.14 -6.00 27.53
N ASP A 231 10.39 -6.49 27.62
CA ASP A 231 11.59 -5.69 27.35
C ASP A 231 12.05 -5.77 25.87
N ILE A 232 11.35 -6.57 25.05
CA ILE A 232 11.75 -6.87 23.67
C ILE A 232 10.73 -6.30 22.67
N ALA A 233 9.43 -6.39 22.98
CA ALA A 233 8.37 -5.95 22.09
C ALA A 233 7.75 -4.62 22.59
N VAL A 234 7.83 -3.58 21.76
CA VAL A 234 7.30 -2.24 22.06
C VAL A 234 6.11 -1.95 21.13
N PHE A 235 5.03 -1.44 21.69
CA PHE A 235 3.81 -1.09 20.97
C PHE A 235 3.56 0.41 21.12
N THR A 236 3.54 1.16 20.00
CA THR A 236 3.42 2.63 20.03
C THR A 236 1.99 3.11 19.76
N GLY A 237 1.10 2.23 19.30
CA GLY A 237 -0.13 2.66 18.68
C GLY A 237 0.10 3.32 17.31
N ARG A 238 -0.88 4.07 16.85
CA ARG A 238 -0.80 4.75 15.54
C ARG A 238 0.11 5.96 15.61
N VAL A 239 1.08 6.01 14.69
CA VAL A 239 1.94 7.17 14.45
C VAL A 239 1.62 7.73 13.05
N PRO A 240 1.41 9.05 12.89
CA PRO A 240 1.25 9.69 11.57
C PRO A 240 2.45 9.42 10.67
N HIS A 241 2.19 9.28 9.35
CA HIS A 241 3.22 8.88 8.39
C HIS A 241 4.41 9.88 8.34
N ASP A 242 4.15 11.16 8.47
CA ASP A 242 5.15 12.24 8.52
C ASP A 242 6.02 12.23 9.80
N GLN A 243 5.62 11.47 10.82
CA GLN A 243 6.35 11.30 12.07
C GLN A 243 7.10 9.94 12.16
N LEU A 244 7.10 9.13 11.11
CA LEU A 244 7.76 7.82 11.10
C LEU A 244 9.29 7.91 10.98
N LYS A 245 9.84 9.01 10.46
CA LYS A 245 11.28 9.13 10.20
C LYS A 245 12.16 8.79 11.42
N PRO A 246 11.95 9.35 12.63
CA PRO A 246 12.79 9.00 13.79
C PRO A 246 12.73 7.52 14.16
N ILE A 247 11.58 6.87 13.94
CA ILE A 247 11.42 5.43 14.17
C ILE A 247 12.23 4.64 13.14
N PHE A 248 12.12 4.98 11.85
CA PHE A 248 12.91 4.35 10.79
C PHE A 248 14.42 4.57 10.98
N ASP A 249 14.84 5.73 11.49
CA ASP A 249 16.26 6.03 11.72
C ASP A 249 16.89 5.07 12.75
N THR A 250 16.12 4.65 13.76
CA THR A 250 16.60 3.80 14.84
C THR A 250 16.43 2.30 14.60
N HIS A 251 15.76 1.90 13.53
CA HIS A 251 15.50 0.49 13.19
C HIS A 251 16.29 0.06 11.95
N ASN A 252 16.62 -1.23 11.88
CA ASN A 252 17.47 -1.76 10.82
C ASN A 252 16.88 -2.98 10.07
N VAL A 253 15.76 -3.54 10.51
CA VAL A 253 15.06 -4.62 9.82
C VAL A 253 13.56 -4.29 9.71
N GLY A 254 13.00 -4.33 8.49
CA GLY A 254 11.57 -4.17 8.27
C GLY A 254 10.82 -5.50 8.39
N ILE A 255 9.63 -5.47 8.98
CA ILE A 255 8.73 -6.64 9.05
C ILE A 255 7.52 -6.41 8.15
N SER A 256 7.47 -7.10 7.02
CA SER A 256 6.32 -7.11 6.12
C SER A 256 5.50 -8.39 6.29
N TYR A 257 4.96 -8.57 7.49
CA TYR A 257 4.11 -9.71 7.82
C TYR A 257 2.66 -9.45 7.37
N ILE A 258 2.14 -10.34 6.52
CA ILE A 258 0.78 -10.34 6.00
C ILE A 258 0.33 -11.80 5.90
N PRO A 259 -0.88 -12.17 6.38
CA PRO A 259 -1.38 -13.54 6.26
C PRO A 259 -1.45 -13.99 4.81
N LEU A 260 -1.05 -15.24 4.54
CA LEU A 260 -1.12 -15.85 3.21
C LEU A 260 -2.56 -16.22 2.89
N THR A 261 -3.29 -15.26 2.33
CA THR A 261 -4.69 -15.42 1.93
C THR A 261 -4.87 -15.04 0.46
N PRO A 262 -5.84 -15.63 -0.26
CA PRO A 262 -6.04 -15.35 -1.67
C PRO A 262 -6.29 -13.88 -2.01
N PHE A 263 -6.76 -13.07 -1.06
CA PHE A 263 -7.02 -11.64 -1.31
C PHE A 263 -5.81 -10.75 -1.02
N PHE A 264 -4.88 -11.15 -0.15
CA PHE A 264 -3.64 -10.40 0.09
C PHE A 264 -2.51 -10.77 -0.87
N ASP A 265 -2.55 -11.96 -1.47
CA ASP A 265 -1.45 -12.55 -2.20
C ASP A 265 -0.89 -11.66 -3.33
N HIS A 266 -1.78 -11.01 -4.09
CA HIS A 266 -1.41 -10.18 -5.23
C HIS A 266 -1.41 -8.67 -4.95
N GLN A 267 -1.53 -8.27 -3.67
CA GLN A 267 -1.53 -6.88 -3.25
C GLN A 267 -0.15 -6.50 -2.67
N PRO A 268 0.67 -5.72 -3.39
CA PRO A 268 1.95 -5.28 -2.87
C PRO A 268 1.75 -4.42 -1.60
N PRO A 269 2.37 -4.80 -0.48
CA PRO A 269 2.27 -4.00 0.74
C PRO A 269 3.20 -2.79 0.67
N THR A 270 2.67 -1.59 0.87
CA THR A 270 3.43 -0.33 0.85
C THR A 270 4.66 -0.38 1.74
N LYS A 271 4.51 -0.94 2.95
CA LYS A 271 5.58 -1.05 3.94
C LYS A 271 6.83 -1.77 3.42
N THR A 272 6.68 -2.81 2.58
CA THR A 272 7.82 -3.52 1.99
C THR A 272 8.71 -2.56 1.22
N PHE A 273 8.12 -1.72 0.38
CA PHE A 273 8.86 -0.75 -0.43
C PHE A 273 9.43 0.39 0.42
N GLU A 274 8.71 0.87 1.42
CA GLU A 274 9.18 1.92 2.34
C GLU A 274 10.39 1.46 3.14
N TYR A 275 10.42 0.20 3.61
CA TYR A 275 11.59 -0.38 4.26
C TYR A 275 12.77 -0.49 3.31
N LEU A 276 12.58 -1.08 2.13
CA LEU A 276 13.64 -1.24 1.15
C LEU A 276 14.20 0.11 0.70
N MET A 277 13.35 1.10 0.43
CA MET A 277 13.78 2.47 0.09
C MET A 277 14.50 3.18 1.23
N SER A 278 14.24 2.76 2.47
CA SER A 278 14.97 3.24 3.65
C SER A 278 16.23 2.42 3.94
N GLY A 279 16.65 1.55 3.02
CA GLY A 279 17.86 0.75 3.14
C GLY A 279 17.78 -0.36 4.20
N MET A 280 16.57 -0.74 4.62
CA MET A 280 16.32 -1.81 5.58
C MET A 280 16.05 -3.12 4.85
N PRO A 281 16.79 -4.21 5.14
CA PRO A 281 16.38 -5.54 4.71
C PRO A 281 15.05 -5.93 5.36
N VAL A 282 14.29 -6.79 4.68
CA VAL A 282 12.90 -7.09 5.07
C VAL A 282 12.71 -8.58 5.36
N ILE A 283 12.12 -8.91 6.50
CA ILE A 283 11.50 -10.22 6.72
C ILE A 283 10.05 -10.11 6.22
N ALA A 284 9.72 -10.80 5.15
CA ALA A 284 8.42 -10.68 4.49
C ALA A 284 7.73 -12.03 4.34
N THR A 285 6.41 -12.08 4.54
CA THR A 285 5.64 -13.27 4.18
C THR A 285 5.67 -13.48 2.67
N ARG A 286 5.74 -14.73 2.24
CA ARG A 286 5.90 -15.19 0.84
C ARG A 286 4.60 -15.03 0.04
N THR A 287 4.03 -13.83 0.03
CA THR A 287 2.96 -13.51 -0.92
C THR A 287 3.54 -13.40 -2.34
N SER A 288 2.73 -13.66 -3.37
CA SER A 288 3.15 -13.46 -4.77
C SER A 288 3.69 -12.05 -5.02
N ALA A 289 3.12 -11.04 -4.34
CA ALA A 289 3.58 -9.66 -4.46
C ALA A 289 4.97 -9.45 -3.81
N ASN A 290 5.23 -10.01 -2.63
CA ASN A 290 6.54 -9.90 -1.98
C ASN A 290 7.63 -10.69 -2.72
N GLN A 291 7.29 -11.83 -3.32
CA GLN A 291 8.23 -12.64 -4.11
C GLN A 291 8.79 -11.90 -5.33
N LEU A 292 8.09 -10.89 -5.84
CA LEU A 292 8.56 -10.08 -6.97
C LEU A 292 9.66 -9.08 -6.59
N VAL A 293 9.77 -8.71 -5.31
CA VAL A 293 10.66 -7.63 -4.88
C VAL A 293 11.67 -8.05 -3.81
N ILE A 294 11.39 -9.12 -3.06
CA ILE A 294 12.30 -9.63 -2.02
C ILE A 294 13.21 -10.70 -2.62
N THR A 295 14.51 -10.45 -2.51
CA THR A 295 15.59 -11.33 -2.92
C THR A 295 16.48 -11.67 -1.71
N SER A 296 17.46 -12.58 -1.89
CA SER A 296 18.46 -12.89 -0.85
C SER A 296 19.34 -11.69 -0.47
N GLU A 297 19.41 -10.67 -1.32
CA GLU A 297 20.26 -9.49 -1.12
C GLU A 297 19.55 -8.37 -0.34
N ASN A 298 18.21 -8.41 -0.28
CA ASN A 298 17.41 -7.36 0.36
C ASN A 298 16.42 -7.88 1.41
N GLY A 299 16.38 -9.22 1.66
CA GLY A 299 15.46 -9.73 2.67
C GLY A 299 15.39 -11.25 2.78
N VAL A 300 14.39 -11.69 3.52
CA VAL A 300 14.08 -13.10 3.78
C VAL A 300 12.58 -13.33 3.60
N LEU A 301 12.22 -14.32 2.78
CA LEU A 301 10.83 -14.75 2.59
C LEU A 301 10.46 -15.87 3.56
N ILE A 302 9.33 -15.72 4.26
CA ILE A 302 8.83 -16.66 5.26
C ILE A 302 7.40 -17.09 4.96
N GLY A 303 6.94 -18.20 5.54
CA GLY A 303 5.52 -18.53 5.67
C GLY A 303 4.83 -17.65 6.72
N ASP A 304 3.53 -17.89 6.98
CA ASP A 304 2.73 -17.11 7.92
C ASP A 304 2.45 -17.85 9.24
N THR A 305 3.40 -18.70 9.68
CA THR A 305 3.37 -19.40 10.97
C THR A 305 4.43 -18.88 11.92
N ALA A 306 4.26 -19.09 13.24
CA ALA A 306 5.24 -18.68 14.25
C ALA A 306 6.63 -19.31 14.01
N ALA A 307 6.68 -20.60 13.69
CA ALA A 307 7.93 -21.30 13.37
C ALA A 307 8.66 -20.67 12.16
N GLU A 308 7.91 -20.23 11.12
CA GLU A 308 8.48 -19.54 9.95
C GLU A 308 8.99 -18.14 10.31
N VAL A 309 8.31 -17.42 11.19
CA VAL A 309 8.78 -16.13 11.71
C VAL A 309 10.08 -16.32 12.48
N CYS A 310 10.15 -17.30 13.41
CA CYS A 310 11.37 -17.67 14.14
C CYS A 310 12.52 -18.00 13.18
N ARG A 311 12.26 -18.84 12.18
CA ARG A 311 13.26 -19.19 11.14
C ARG A 311 13.73 -17.97 10.37
N GLY A 312 12.81 -17.05 10.03
CA GLY A 312 13.12 -15.80 9.32
C GLY A 312 14.06 -14.89 10.13
N ILE A 313 13.81 -14.75 11.43
CA ILE A 313 14.66 -13.99 12.35
C ILE A 313 16.06 -14.62 12.40
N LYS A 314 16.17 -15.95 12.60
CA LYS A 314 17.45 -16.67 12.59
C LYS A 314 18.21 -16.46 11.28
N THR A 315 17.54 -16.60 10.14
CA THR A 315 18.16 -16.42 8.82
C THR A 315 18.65 -14.99 8.60
N MET A 316 17.91 -13.99 9.07
CA MET A 316 18.30 -12.57 9.00
C MET A 316 19.59 -12.32 9.80
N LEU A 317 19.71 -12.92 10.97
CA LEU A 317 20.82 -12.72 11.90
C LEU A 317 22.08 -13.52 11.58
N GLN A 318 21.99 -14.59 10.78
CA GLN A 318 23.15 -15.42 10.44
C GLN A 318 24.24 -14.65 9.69
N LYS A 319 23.89 -13.74 8.81
CA LYS A 319 24.84 -12.93 8.00
C LYS A 319 24.30 -11.51 7.81
N PRO A 320 24.21 -10.68 8.84
CA PRO A 320 23.65 -9.34 8.73
C PRO A 320 24.52 -8.43 7.85
N ASP A 321 25.84 -8.65 7.81
CA ASP A 321 26.81 -7.85 7.04
C ASP A 321 26.65 -8.02 5.51
N ARG A 322 25.85 -8.98 5.05
CA ARG A 322 25.49 -9.12 3.62
C ARG A 322 24.57 -8.00 3.12
N PHE A 323 23.90 -7.29 4.03
CA PHE A 323 22.92 -6.29 3.68
C PHE A 323 23.55 -4.90 3.60
N SER A 324 23.66 -4.38 2.38
CA SER A 324 24.08 -3.01 2.12
C SER A 324 22.87 -2.12 1.94
N SER A 325 22.73 -1.09 2.78
CA SER A 325 21.61 -0.13 2.65
C SER A 325 21.54 0.53 1.27
N GLU A 326 22.68 0.81 0.65
CA GLU A 326 22.72 1.39 -0.69
C GLU A 326 22.21 0.41 -1.75
N GLN A 327 22.68 -0.87 -1.72
CA GLN A 327 22.22 -1.89 -2.67
C GLN A 327 20.74 -2.19 -2.50
N ILE A 328 20.24 -2.22 -1.25
CA ILE A 328 18.82 -2.39 -0.96
C ILE A 328 18.00 -1.25 -1.56
N ARG A 329 18.38 0.01 -1.34
CA ARG A 329 17.71 1.17 -1.95
C ARG A 329 17.74 1.10 -3.48
N GLN A 330 18.89 0.72 -4.04
CA GLN A 330 19.07 0.56 -5.49
C GLN A 330 18.10 -0.47 -6.08
N SER A 331 17.85 -1.58 -5.39
CA SER A 331 16.95 -2.64 -5.84
C SER A 331 15.48 -2.19 -6.00
N CYS A 332 15.12 -1.04 -5.39
CA CYS A 332 13.75 -0.51 -5.37
C CYS A 332 13.55 0.84 -6.08
N ARG A 333 14.57 1.39 -6.75
CA ARG A 333 14.48 2.69 -7.42
C ARG A 333 13.35 2.81 -8.45
N ASP A 334 12.95 1.70 -9.04
CA ASP A 334 11.86 1.68 -10.03
C ASP A 334 10.48 1.94 -9.39
N TYR A 335 10.38 1.85 -8.07
CA TYR A 335 9.17 2.07 -7.29
C TYR A 335 9.11 3.45 -6.62
N GLU A 336 10.06 4.36 -6.90
CA GLU A 336 9.96 5.75 -6.45
C GLU A 336 8.75 6.45 -7.08
N TRP A 337 7.97 7.17 -6.27
CA TRP A 337 6.78 7.88 -6.74
C TRP A 337 7.02 8.80 -7.94
N PRO A 338 8.09 9.61 -7.99
CA PRO A 338 8.38 10.43 -9.19
C PRO A 338 8.45 9.60 -10.44
N LYS A 339 9.16 8.46 -10.43
CA LYS A 339 9.32 7.57 -11.58
C LYS A 339 8.01 6.90 -11.99
N ILE A 340 7.23 6.43 -11.01
CA ILE A 340 5.90 5.85 -11.27
C ILE A 340 4.99 6.88 -11.94
N VAL A 341 4.98 8.12 -11.43
CA VAL A 341 4.11 9.16 -11.95
C VAL A 341 4.59 9.72 -13.30
N ASP A 342 5.90 9.78 -13.55
CA ASP A 342 6.42 10.13 -14.88
C ASP A 342 6.01 9.09 -15.94
N ASN A 343 6.04 7.80 -15.60
CA ASN A 343 5.54 6.72 -16.45
C ASN A 343 4.04 6.83 -16.69
N LEU A 344 3.28 7.17 -15.62
CA LEU A 344 1.84 7.41 -15.72
C LEU A 344 1.56 8.62 -16.62
N TYR A 345 2.25 9.75 -16.42
CA TYR A 345 2.08 10.96 -17.23
C TYR A 345 2.33 10.69 -18.71
N THR A 346 3.43 10.01 -19.01
CA THR A 346 3.80 9.62 -20.40
C THR A 346 2.70 8.72 -21.01
N TYR A 347 2.17 7.79 -20.24
CA TYR A 347 1.05 6.96 -20.68
C TYR A 347 -0.21 7.78 -20.98
N LEU A 348 -0.59 8.68 -20.05
CA LEU A 348 -1.78 9.51 -20.21
C LEU A 348 -1.68 10.45 -21.43
N CYS A 349 -0.49 10.96 -21.74
CA CYS A 349 -0.25 11.79 -22.93
C CYS A 349 -0.46 11.02 -24.26
N ASN A 350 -0.25 9.72 -24.26
CA ASN A 350 -0.35 8.86 -25.44
C ASN A 350 -1.72 8.20 -25.63
N LEU A 351 -2.72 8.52 -24.79
CA LEU A 351 -4.07 8.01 -24.94
C LEU A 351 -4.78 8.65 -26.15
N LYS A 352 -5.29 7.80 -27.01
CA LYS A 352 -6.10 8.17 -28.19
C LYS A 352 -7.53 7.70 -28.01
#